data_a1a24fcafad60fb0b01b5a2ac4e058f2
#
_entry.id   a1a24fcafad60fb0b01b5a2ac4e058f2
#
_cell.length_a   1.000
_cell.length_b   1.000
_cell.length_c   1.000
_cell.angle_alpha   90.00
_cell.angle_beta   90.00
_cell.angle_gamma   90.00
#
_symmetry.space_group_name_H-M   'P 1'
#
loop_
_entity.id
_entity.type
_entity.pdbx_description
1 polymer ?
#
loop_
_entity_poly.entity_id
_entity_poly.type
_entity_poly.pdbx_seq_one_letter_code
_entity_poly.pdbx_strand_id
1 'polypeptide(L)'
;MGCGEGKSKVKLDYIQDFEMMFERMKVDRPREASTYYTILIMDCPKEFSEFLKVAEDLANITRRPLETGRNSLLKYGLIAEVLFSANSEEDFGRESYLPVHPKVIWEDINADLKSVVAPDTYNAMHNRLNEYSASYNEHFKTYGIKIKREGNVTLRYSGKWILYNILNNCLEKKNNLRMQIGGERFFDEPFLKYFKKFLELNTKVELLIDSESNIDIAKDLQKAYGDHLDIRYFSENTSGTMRNYVFGKELAVNGIKILAEEGSEPCYVGTAYVNLEDIEILNEKFENLWGLAKKLPAT
;
A
#
# COMPACT_ATOMS: atom_id res chain seq x y z
N MET A 1 18.99 28.14 16.14
CA MET A 1 19.31 28.04 14.70
C MET A 1 17.98 27.94 13.98
N GLY A 2 17.58 28.99 13.27
CA GLY A 2 16.26 29.06 12.62
C GLY A 2 16.14 28.00 11.54
N CYS A 3 15.08 27.21 11.61
CA CYS A 3 14.61 26.42 10.47
C CYS A 3 14.27 27.43 9.38
N GLY A 4 15.04 27.43 8.28
CA GLY A 4 14.70 28.20 7.11
C GLY A 4 13.30 27.83 6.67
N GLU A 5 12.44 28.82 6.46
CA GLU A 5 11.15 28.67 5.80
C GLU A 5 11.40 28.18 4.37
N GLY A 6 11.49 26.86 4.21
CA GLY A 6 11.52 26.25 2.87
C GLY A 6 10.18 26.56 2.21
N LYS A 7 10.19 27.12 1.01
CA LYS A 7 8.96 27.27 0.22
C LYS A 7 8.36 25.89 -0.01
N SER A 8 7.04 25.77 0.15
CA SER A 8 6.29 24.55 -0.18
C SER A 8 6.64 24.07 -1.60
N LYS A 9 6.85 22.77 -1.78
CA LYS A 9 7.06 22.12 -3.08
C LYS A 9 5.73 21.89 -3.81
N VAL A 10 4.61 22.04 -3.12
CA VAL A 10 3.27 21.84 -3.68
C VAL A 10 2.96 22.92 -4.72
N LYS A 11 2.38 22.51 -5.85
CA LYS A 11 1.88 23.38 -6.91
C LYS A 11 0.40 23.05 -7.17
N LEU A 12 -0.34 24.04 -7.64
CA LEU A 12 -1.77 23.87 -7.96
C LEU A 12 -1.98 22.77 -9.02
N ASP A 13 -1.13 22.70 -10.03
CA ASP A 13 -1.18 21.67 -11.09
C ASP A 13 -1.07 20.26 -10.51
N TYR A 14 -0.29 20.07 -9.43
CA TYR A 14 -0.15 18.77 -8.78
C TYR A 14 -1.45 18.34 -8.10
N ILE A 15 -2.11 19.30 -7.44
CA ILE A 15 -3.43 19.07 -6.82
C ILE A 15 -4.44 18.69 -7.90
N GLN A 16 -4.44 19.40 -9.03
CA GLN A 16 -5.36 19.12 -10.16
C GLN A 16 -5.12 17.74 -10.79
N ASP A 17 -3.86 17.31 -10.92
CA ASP A 17 -3.53 15.99 -11.42
C ASP A 17 -4.15 14.89 -10.54
N PHE A 18 -3.95 14.98 -9.23
CA PHE A 18 -4.54 14.00 -8.29
C PHE A 18 -6.05 14.15 -8.17
N GLU A 19 -6.61 15.34 -8.34
CA GLU A 19 -8.07 15.54 -8.41
C GLU A 19 -8.67 14.73 -9.57
N MET A 20 -8.12 14.84 -10.77
CA MET A 20 -8.53 14.03 -11.92
C MET A 20 -8.39 12.53 -11.67
N MET A 21 -7.30 12.09 -11.03
CA MET A 21 -7.10 10.68 -10.66
C MET A 21 -8.19 10.21 -9.70
N PHE A 22 -8.44 10.96 -8.63
CA PHE A 22 -9.39 10.60 -7.59
C PHE A 22 -10.84 10.67 -8.05
N GLU A 23 -11.18 11.56 -8.97
CA GLU A 23 -12.48 11.55 -9.65
C GLU A 23 -12.72 10.23 -10.40
N ARG A 24 -11.71 9.73 -11.11
CA ARG A 24 -11.79 8.43 -11.80
C ARG A 24 -11.95 7.26 -10.85
N MET A 25 -11.26 7.31 -9.72
CA MET A 25 -11.40 6.32 -8.64
C MET A 25 -12.72 6.47 -7.87
N LYS A 26 -13.53 7.48 -8.17
CA LYS A 26 -14.79 7.81 -7.44
C LYS A 26 -14.57 8.08 -5.95
N VAL A 27 -13.43 8.70 -5.63
CA VAL A 27 -13.15 9.13 -4.25
C VAL A 27 -14.10 10.26 -3.88
N ASP A 28 -14.69 10.19 -2.70
CA ASP A 28 -15.52 11.27 -2.19
C ASP A 28 -14.68 12.53 -1.98
N ARG A 29 -15.22 13.70 -2.37
CA ARG A 29 -14.51 14.97 -2.20
C ARG A 29 -13.13 14.98 -2.87
N PRO A 30 -13.01 14.72 -4.17
CA PRO A 30 -11.74 14.51 -4.85
C PRO A 30 -10.79 15.72 -4.74
N ARG A 31 -11.30 16.95 -4.74
CA ARG A 31 -10.50 18.16 -4.59
C ARG A 31 -9.85 18.28 -3.21
N GLU A 32 -10.61 18.05 -2.15
CA GLU A 32 -10.09 18.09 -0.78
C GLU A 32 -9.15 16.92 -0.50
N ALA A 33 -9.48 15.74 -1.02
CA ALA A 33 -8.64 14.55 -0.94
C ALA A 33 -7.32 14.73 -1.68
N SER A 34 -7.33 15.25 -2.91
CA SER A 34 -6.12 15.51 -3.70
C SER A 34 -5.24 16.56 -3.07
N THR A 35 -5.84 17.61 -2.49
CA THR A 35 -5.09 18.64 -1.77
C THR A 35 -4.34 18.04 -0.59
N TYR A 36 -5.04 17.27 0.27
CA TYR A 36 -4.39 16.61 1.41
C TYR A 36 -3.29 15.64 0.96
N TYR A 37 -3.59 14.80 -0.01
CA TYR A 37 -2.64 13.80 -0.53
C TYR A 37 -1.39 14.46 -1.13
N THR A 38 -1.57 15.50 -1.95
CA THR A 38 -0.46 16.21 -2.59
C THR A 38 0.46 16.85 -1.55
N ILE A 39 -0.09 17.52 -0.55
CA ILE A 39 0.69 18.10 0.55
C ILE A 39 1.45 17.01 1.30
N LEU A 40 0.80 15.88 1.57
CA LEU A 40 1.41 14.76 2.28
C LEU A 40 2.62 14.19 1.53
N ILE A 41 2.52 13.99 0.22
CA ILE A 41 3.62 13.40 -0.56
C ILE A 41 4.73 14.39 -0.92
N MET A 42 4.42 15.70 -1.05
CA MET A 42 5.36 16.70 -1.51
C MET A 42 6.13 17.37 -0.38
N ASP A 43 5.48 17.69 0.73
CA ASP A 43 6.06 18.43 1.84
C ASP A 43 6.14 17.59 3.13
N CYS A 44 5.28 16.58 3.28
CA CYS A 44 5.18 15.72 4.46
C CYS A 44 5.22 16.51 5.79
N PRO A 45 4.28 17.47 5.99
CA PRO A 45 4.28 18.30 7.18
C PRO A 45 4.13 17.46 8.46
N LYS A 46 4.68 17.94 9.56
CA LYS A 46 4.60 17.25 10.86
C LYS A 46 3.32 17.55 11.62
N GLU A 47 2.77 18.75 11.39
CA GLU A 47 1.61 19.25 12.10
C GLU A 47 0.47 19.58 11.14
N PHE A 48 -0.76 19.36 11.58
CA PHE A 48 -1.95 19.66 10.78
C PHE A 48 -2.06 21.17 10.43
N SER A 49 -1.55 22.05 11.29
CA SER A 49 -1.47 23.50 11.02
C SER A 49 -0.66 23.85 9.79
N GLU A 50 0.41 23.09 9.52
CA GLU A 50 1.25 23.27 8.33
C GLU A 50 0.49 22.80 7.08
N PHE A 51 -0.24 21.67 7.13
CA PHE A 51 -1.14 21.25 6.06
C PHE A 51 -2.18 22.30 5.74
N LEU A 52 -2.81 22.86 6.78
CA LEU A 52 -3.87 23.85 6.64
C LEU A 52 -3.36 25.11 5.96
N LYS A 53 -2.20 25.63 6.37
CA LYS A 53 -1.60 26.81 5.75
C LYS A 53 -1.39 26.62 4.25
N VAL A 54 -0.79 25.50 3.83
CA VAL A 54 -0.57 25.20 2.40
C VAL A 54 -1.88 25.05 1.65
N ALA A 55 -2.89 24.38 2.25
CA ALA A 55 -4.19 24.18 1.63
C ALA A 55 -4.98 25.48 1.46
N GLU A 56 -4.92 26.38 2.44
CA GLU A 56 -5.55 27.71 2.36
C GLU A 56 -4.87 28.58 1.29
N ASP A 57 -3.54 28.62 1.29
CA ASP A 57 -2.76 29.47 0.38
C ASP A 57 -2.89 29.03 -1.09
N LEU A 58 -2.90 27.73 -1.38
CA LEU A 58 -2.89 27.22 -2.75
C LEU A 58 -4.27 26.86 -3.32
N ALA A 59 -5.14 26.28 -2.49
CA ALA A 59 -6.41 25.73 -2.95
C ALA A 59 -7.64 26.41 -2.36
N ASN A 60 -7.45 27.39 -1.45
CA ASN A 60 -8.51 28.04 -0.68
C ASN A 60 -9.39 27.02 0.08
N ILE A 61 -8.74 26.00 0.66
CA ILE A 61 -9.40 24.93 1.42
C ILE A 61 -9.15 25.15 2.90
N THR A 62 -10.23 25.33 3.65
CA THR A 62 -10.22 25.54 5.09
C THR A 62 -10.17 24.22 5.86
N ARG A 63 -10.04 24.28 7.19
CA ARG A 63 -9.81 23.15 8.08
C ARG A 63 -10.80 22.00 7.88
N ARG A 64 -12.10 22.25 7.97
CA ARG A 64 -13.13 21.20 7.91
C ARG A 64 -13.16 20.44 6.58
N PRO A 65 -13.15 21.11 5.42
CA PRO A 65 -12.99 20.43 4.12
C PRO A 65 -11.70 19.60 4.03
N LEU A 66 -10.57 20.12 4.53
CA LEU A 66 -9.30 19.40 4.48
C LEU A 66 -9.33 18.11 5.33
N GLU A 67 -9.91 18.16 6.54
CA GLU A 67 -10.17 16.97 7.38
C GLU A 67 -11.10 15.97 6.68
N THR A 68 -12.10 16.46 5.95
CA THR A 68 -13.00 15.61 5.15
C THR A 68 -12.23 14.90 4.03
N GLY A 69 -11.33 15.60 3.34
CA GLY A 69 -10.46 15.03 2.32
C GLY A 69 -9.56 13.92 2.87
N ARG A 70 -8.95 14.13 4.05
CA ARG A 70 -8.19 13.09 4.76
C ARG A 70 -9.04 11.85 5.04
N ASN A 71 -10.23 12.06 5.58
CA ASN A 71 -11.14 10.95 5.91
C ASN A 71 -11.59 10.18 4.66
N SER A 72 -11.77 10.87 3.52
CA SER A 72 -12.02 10.22 2.24
C SER A 72 -10.85 9.33 1.83
N LEU A 73 -9.61 9.81 1.92
CA LEU A 73 -8.42 9.01 1.63
C LEU A 73 -8.30 7.77 2.51
N LEU A 74 -8.59 7.89 3.82
CA LEU A 74 -8.62 6.74 4.75
C LEU A 74 -9.71 5.73 4.35
N LYS A 75 -10.91 6.21 4.04
CA LYS A 75 -12.04 5.38 3.60
C LYS A 75 -11.71 4.57 2.35
N TYR A 76 -11.05 5.19 1.37
CA TYR A 76 -10.66 4.56 0.11
C TYR A 76 -9.31 3.82 0.19
N GLY A 77 -8.65 3.84 1.34
CA GLY A 77 -7.38 3.15 1.55
C GLY A 77 -6.20 3.74 0.78
N LEU A 78 -6.29 5.01 0.38
CA LEU A 78 -5.21 5.75 -0.30
C LEU A 78 -4.17 6.29 0.67
N ILE A 79 -4.50 6.32 1.95
CA ILE A 79 -3.57 6.51 3.06
C ILE A 79 -3.87 5.47 4.14
N ALA A 80 -2.85 5.03 4.86
CA ALA A 80 -2.97 4.24 6.08
C ALA A 80 -2.65 5.09 7.30
N GLU A 81 -3.37 4.87 8.38
CA GLU A 81 -3.02 5.43 9.67
C GLU A 81 -1.86 4.64 10.28
N VAL A 82 -0.82 5.33 10.71
CA VAL A 82 0.37 4.72 11.32
C VAL A 82 0.29 4.91 12.82
N LEU A 83 0.15 3.79 13.52
CA LEU A 83 0.10 3.75 14.98
C LEU A 83 1.48 3.31 15.48
N PHE A 84 2.21 4.20 16.09
CA PHE A 84 3.49 3.87 16.72
C PHE A 84 3.26 3.15 18.05
N SER A 85 4.04 2.11 18.31
CA SER A 85 4.13 1.53 19.65
C SER A 85 4.76 2.58 20.59
N ALA A 86 4.07 2.87 21.68
CA ALA A 86 4.31 4.00 22.55
C ALA A 86 5.58 3.84 23.42
N ASN A 87 6.77 3.82 22.84
CA ASN A 87 8.03 3.78 23.57
C ASN A 87 8.70 5.15 23.75
N SER A 88 8.05 6.26 23.36
CA SER A 88 8.57 7.61 23.61
C SER A 88 7.44 8.62 23.84
N GLU A 89 7.58 9.40 24.90
CA GLU A 89 6.67 10.51 25.25
C GLU A 89 6.57 11.58 24.15
N GLU A 90 7.56 11.69 23.26
CA GLU A 90 7.60 12.69 22.19
C GLU A 90 6.64 12.42 21.02
N ASP A 91 6.17 11.19 20.85
CA ASP A 91 5.30 10.79 19.72
C ASP A 91 3.82 10.57 20.13
N PHE A 92 3.48 10.76 21.39
CA PHE A 92 2.11 10.69 21.87
C PHE A 92 1.26 11.79 21.19
N GLY A 93 0.27 11.36 20.42
CA GLY A 93 -0.72 12.27 19.81
C GLY A 93 -0.38 12.80 18.43
N ARG A 94 0.71 12.36 17.79
CA ARG A 94 0.99 12.71 16.38
C ARG A 94 0.33 11.72 15.45
N GLU A 95 -0.68 12.19 14.75
CA GLU A 95 -1.25 11.46 13.63
C GLU A 95 -0.22 11.36 12.52
N SER A 96 0.16 10.15 12.14
CA SER A 96 1.05 9.88 11.02
C SER A 96 0.34 9.04 10.00
N TYR A 97 0.53 9.37 8.73
CA TYR A 97 -0.12 8.68 7.63
C TYR A 97 0.90 8.17 6.62
N LEU A 98 0.67 6.97 6.14
CA LEU A 98 1.40 6.37 5.03
C LEU A 98 0.55 6.49 3.76
N PRO A 99 0.93 7.32 2.79
CA PRO A 99 0.22 7.39 1.51
C PRO A 99 0.57 6.20 0.61
N VAL A 100 -0.35 5.84 -0.26
CA VAL A 100 -0.08 4.96 -1.39
C VAL A 100 0.85 5.66 -2.37
N HIS A 101 1.82 4.94 -2.95
CA HIS A 101 2.77 5.52 -3.90
C HIS A 101 2.07 6.02 -5.18
N PRO A 102 2.40 7.21 -5.70
CA PRO A 102 1.75 7.77 -6.90
C PRO A 102 1.73 6.84 -8.11
N LYS A 103 2.79 6.06 -8.33
CA LYS A 103 2.84 5.07 -9.42
C LYS A 103 1.81 3.97 -9.27
N VAL A 104 1.51 3.54 -8.06
CA VAL A 104 0.51 2.49 -7.81
C VAL A 104 -0.87 2.99 -8.21
N ILE A 105 -1.20 4.24 -7.84
CA ILE A 105 -2.45 4.89 -8.25
C ILE A 105 -2.49 5.03 -9.77
N TRP A 106 -1.44 5.58 -10.36
CA TRP A 106 -1.34 5.78 -11.80
C TRP A 106 -1.50 4.48 -12.59
N GLU A 107 -0.84 3.41 -12.19
CA GLU A 107 -0.90 2.12 -12.90
C GLU A 107 -2.30 1.52 -12.96
N ASP A 108 -3.14 1.83 -11.97
CA ASP A 108 -4.53 1.36 -11.93
C ASP A 108 -5.43 2.14 -12.89
N ILE A 109 -5.24 3.46 -12.99
CA ILE A 109 -6.19 4.34 -13.67
C ILE A 109 -5.69 4.93 -14.98
N ASN A 110 -4.42 4.71 -15.37
CA ASN A 110 -3.83 5.37 -16.55
C ASN A 110 -4.58 5.07 -17.86
N ALA A 111 -5.12 3.86 -18.01
CA ALA A 111 -5.87 3.47 -19.21
C ALA A 111 -7.17 4.29 -19.32
N ASP A 112 -7.87 4.46 -18.21
CA ASP A 112 -9.10 5.27 -18.14
C ASP A 112 -8.81 6.75 -18.37
N LEU A 113 -7.77 7.28 -17.71
CA LEU A 113 -7.34 8.66 -17.91
C LEU A 113 -6.99 8.94 -19.38
N LYS A 114 -6.23 8.06 -20.01
CA LYS A 114 -5.86 8.19 -21.43
C LYS A 114 -7.06 8.25 -22.36
N SER A 115 -8.18 7.62 -21.99
CA SER A 115 -9.40 7.59 -22.81
C SER A 115 -10.24 8.85 -22.70
N VAL A 116 -10.08 9.65 -21.62
CA VAL A 116 -11.00 10.76 -21.30
C VAL A 116 -10.33 12.11 -21.14
N VAL A 117 -9.01 12.13 -20.90
CA VAL A 117 -8.25 13.36 -20.73
C VAL A 117 -7.58 13.75 -22.07
N ALA A 118 -7.51 15.06 -22.33
CA ALA A 118 -6.80 15.55 -23.52
C ALA A 118 -5.35 15.04 -23.57
N PRO A 119 -4.81 14.64 -24.74
CA PRO A 119 -3.49 14.07 -24.86
C PRO A 119 -2.37 14.89 -24.21
N ASP A 120 -2.41 16.20 -24.35
CA ASP A 120 -1.39 17.10 -23.78
C ASP A 120 -1.44 17.09 -22.25
N THR A 121 -2.65 17.10 -21.68
CA THR A 121 -2.84 17.03 -20.22
C THR A 121 -2.37 15.65 -19.70
N TYR A 122 -2.77 14.56 -20.35
CA TYR A 122 -2.30 13.22 -19.99
C TYR A 122 -0.78 13.11 -20.00
N ASN A 123 -0.12 13.61 -21.07
CA ASN A 123 1.34 13.59 -21.18
C ASN A 123 2.01 14.43 -20.10
N ALA A 124 1.42 15.60 -19.78
CA ALA A 124 1.92 16.45 -18.70
C ALA A 124 1.84 15.74 -17.33
N MET A 125 0.70 15.11 -17.02
CA MET A 125 0.53 14.31 -15.81
C MET A 125 1.55 13.16 -15.74
N HIS A 126 1.71 12.41 -16.84
CA HIS A 126 2.66 11.31 -16.93
C HIS A 126 4.10 11.75 -16.68
N ASN A 127 4.51 12.89 -17.23
CA ASN A 127 5.85 13.44 -17.03
C ASN A 127 6.08 13.85 -15.58
N ARG A 128 5.07 14.45 -14.91
CA ARG A 128 5.15 14.83 -13.49
C ARG A 128 5.16 13.64 -12.52
N LEU A 129 4.76 12.44 -12.97
CA LEU A 129 4.76 11.24 -12.13
C LEU A 129 6.14 10.92 -11.54
N ASN A 130 7.22 11.25 -12.24
CA ASN A 130 8.58 11.09 -11.73
C ASN A 130 8.88 12.07 -10.59
N GLU A 131 8.38 13.31 -10.66
CA GLU A 131 8.54 14.30 -9.59
C GLU A 131 7.77 13.85 -8.34
N TYR A 132 6.53 13.37 -8.49
CA TYR A 132 5.74 12.83 -7.37
C TYR A 132 6.41 11.63 -6.73
N SER A 133 6.94 10.72 -7.55
CA SER A 133 7.64 9.53 -7.07
C SER A 133 8.93 9.86 -6.34
N ALA A 134 9.71 10.85 -6.84
CA ALA A 134 10.93 11.30 -6.21
C ALA A 134 10.64 11.92 -4.83
N SER A 135 9.63 12.79 -4.75
CA SER A 135 9.23 13.41 -3.49
C SER A 135 8.69 12.39 -2.49
N TYR A 136 7.83 11.47 -2.94
CA TYR A 136 7.38 10.36 -2.12
C TYR A 136 8.56 9.57 -1.54
N ASN A 137 9.53 9.19 -2.38
CA ASN A 137 10.68 8.40 -1.95
C ASN A 137 11.62 9.18 -1.00
N GLU A 138 11.65 10.51 -1.09
CA GLU A 138 12.39 11.36 -0.14
C GLU A 138 11.78 11.27 1.26
N HIS A 139 10.45 11.30 1.36
CA HIS A 139 9.73 11.33 2.64
C HIS A 139 9.42 9.95 3.20
N PHE A 140 9.12 8.97 2.34
CA PHE A 140 8.67 7.63 2.71
C PHE A 140 9.67 6.55 2.28
N LYS A 141 10.96 6.72 2.66
CA LYS A 141 12.03 5.76 2.37
C LYS A 141 11.72 4.40 2.97
N THR A 142 12.09 3.35 2.23
CA THR A 142 12.03 1.95 2.66
C THR A 142 10.63 1.49 3.05
N TYR A 143 9.96 0.74 2.15
CA TYR A 143 8.60 0.19 2.31
C TYR A 143 7.48 1.21 2.52
N GLY A 144 7.72 2.49 2.23
CA GLY A 144 6.81 3.58 2.55
C GLY A 144 6.72 3.91 4.03
N ILE A 145 7.53 3.26 4.87
CA ILE A 145 7.52 3.49 6.30
C ILE A 145 8.86 4.08 6.69
N LYS A 146 8.88 5.35 7.06
CA LYS A 146 10.07 6.02 7.58
C LYS A 146 10.25 5.64 9.05
N ILE A 147 10.78 4.45 9.28
CA ILE A 147 11.07 4.00 10.64
C ILE A 147 12.37 4.66 11.06
N LYS A 148 12.26 5.69 11.84
CA LYS A 148 13.42 6.32 12.51
C LYS A 148 13.87 5.54 13.75
N ARG A 149 13.17 4.46 14.14
CA ARG A 149 13.32 3.77 15.42
C ARG A 149 13.34 2.27 15.25
N GLU A 150 14.03 1.61 16.13
CA GLU A 150 13.93 0.16 16.36
C GLU A 150 12.53 -0.15 16.90
N GLY A 151 11.67 -0.76 16.10
CA GLY A 151 10.34 -1.12 16.54
C GLY A 151 9.37 -1.45 15.40
N ASN A 152 8.31 -2.15 15.77
CA ASN A 152 7.25 -2.53 14.85
C ASN A 152 6.26 -1.39 14.63
N VAL A 153 5.69 -1.32 13.45
CA VAL A 153 4.72 -0.29 13.08
C VAL A 153 3.38 -0.93 12.82
N THR A 154 2.36 -0.51 13.54
CA THR A 154 0.98 -0.94 13.29
C THR A 154 0.35 0.00 12.26
N LEU A 155 -0.23 -0.58 11.21
CA LEU A 155 -0.94 0.10 10.15
C LEU A 155 -2.42 -0.22 10.23
N ARG A 156 -3.26 0.81 10.17
CA ARG A 156 -4.70 0.66 9.99
C ARG A 156 -5.10 1.24 8.63
N TYR A 157 -5.73 0.43 7.80
CA TYR A 157 -6.09 0.84 6.44
C TYR A 157 -7.34 0.12 5.95
N SER A 158 -8.01 0.73 5.00
CA SER A 158 -9.14 0.15 4.28
C SER A 158 -8.71 -0.34 2.90
N GLY A 159 -9.40 -1.34 2.38
CA GLY A 159 -9.19 -1.84 1.03
C GLY A 159 -7.81 -2.45 0.79
N LYS A 160 -7.37 -2.39 -0.47
CA LYS A 160 -6.24 -3.17 -1.00
C LYS A 160 -4.98 -2.34 -1.35
N TRP A 161 -5.12 -1.04 -1.45
CA TRP A 161 -4.08 -0.16 -1.99
C TRP A 161 -2.77 -0.17 -1.20
N ILE A 162 -2.85 -0.24 0.12
CA ILE A 162 -1.65 -0.30 0.98
C ILE A 162 -0.87 -1.59 0.73
N LEU A 163 -1.54 -2.72 0.49
CA LEU A 163 -0.87 -3.95 0.11
C LEU A 163 -0.12 -3.79 -1.22
N TYR A 164 -0.76 -3.20 -2.23
CA TYR A 164 -0.09 -2.96 -3.52
C TYR A 164 1.09 -2.01 -3.38
N ASN A 165 0.96 -1.01 -2.51
CA ASN A 165 2.06 -0.12 -2.17
C ASN A 165 3.26 -0.88 -1.57
N ILE A 166 3.01 -1.78 -0.63
CA ILE A 166 4.04 -2.61 -0.01
C ILE A 166 4.68 -3.52 -1.08
N LEU A 167 3.88 -4.21 -1.88
CA LEU A 167 4.35 -5.07 -2.96
C LEU A 167 5.20 -4.27 -3.96
N ASN A 168 4.75 -3.10 -4.39
CA ASN A 168 5.51 -2.25 -5.31
C ASN A 168 6.87 -1.83 -4.73
N ASN A 169 6.90 -1.42 -3.46
CA ASN A 169 8.14 -1.00 -2.81
C ASN A 169 9.14 -2.16 -2.62
N CYS A 170 8.63 -3.39 -2.49
CA CYS A 170 9.47 -4.58 -2.34
C CYS A 170 9.99 -5.13 -3.67
N LEU A 171 9.37 -4.79 -4.82
CA LEU A 171 9.81 -5.25 -6.13
C LEU A 171 11.27 -4.92 -6.44
N GLU A 172 11.72 -3.73 -6.05
CA GLU A 172 13.08 -3.26 -6.34
C GLU A 172 14.17 -4.05 -5.59
N LYS A 173 13.81 -4.71 -4.49
CA LYS A 173 14.76 -5.38 -3.59
C LYS A 173 15.06 -6.83 -3.95
N LYS A 174 14.32 -7.43 -4.86
CA LYS A 174 14.48 -8.82 -5.35
C LYS A 174 14.57 -9.88 -4.24
N ASN A 175 13.89 -9.65 -3.12
CA ASN A 175 13.87 -10.60 -2.01
C ASN A 175 12.91 -11.75 -2.29
N ASN A 176 13.21 -12.94 -1.77
CA ASN A 176 12.24 -14.03 -1.75
C ASN A 176 10.98 -13.58 -1.01
N LEU A 177 9.84 -14.01 -1.51
CA LEU A 177 8.53 -13.64 -0.97
C LEU A 177 7.81 -14.88 -0.45
N ARG A 178 7.38 -14.83 0.79
CA ARG A 178 6.48 -15.79 1.42
C ARG A 178 5.14 -15.13 1.67
N MET A 179 4.07 -15.75 1.22
CA MET A 179 2.73 -15.16 1.31
C MET A 179 1.73 -16.18 1.83
N GLN A 180 0.88 -15.73 2.75
CA GLN A 180 -0.35 -16.43 3.12
C GLN A 180 -1.54 -15.54 2.76
N ILE A 181 -2.35 -15.98 1.81
CA ILE A 181 -3.46 -15.19 1.24
C ILE A 181 -4.76 -16.01 1.20
N GLY A 182 -5.88 -15.31 1.06
CA GLY A 182 -7.16 -15.94 0.70
C GLY A 182 -7.22 -16.24 -0.80
N GLY A 183 -7.89 -17.32 -1.15
CA GLY A 183 -8.06 -17.72 -2.56
C GLY A 183 -8.78 -16.67 -3.40
N GLU A 184 -9.58 -15.80 -2.79
CA GLU A 184 -10.24 -14.68 -3.48
C GLU A 184 -9.27 -13.68 -4.13
N ARG A 185 -8.02 -13.62 -3.69
CA ARG A 185 -7.01 -12.72 -4.28
C ARG A 185 -6.66 -13.05 -5.73
N PHE A 186 -6.86 -14.27 -6.17
CA PHE A 186 -6.63 -14.63 -7.56
C PHE A 186 -7.62 -14.00 -8.55
N PHE A 187 -8.75 -13.48 -8.07
CA PHE A 187 -9.68 -12.69 -8.88
C PHE A 187 -9.39 -11.18 -8.85
N ASP A 188 -8.41 -10.76 -8.06
CA ASP A 188 -8.01 -9.37 -7.99
C ASP A 188 -6.94 -9.09 -9.05
N GLU A 189 -7.37 -8.57 -10.20
CA GLU A 189 -6.46 -8.28 -11.32
C GLU A 189 -5.27 -7.39 -10.94
N PRO A 190 -5.42 -6.30 -10.18
CA PRO A 190 -4.29 -5.51 -9.72
C PRO A 190 -3.33 -6.32 -8.84
N PHE A 191 -3.82 -7.17 -7.95
CA PHE A 191 -2.97 -8.06 -7.17
C PHE A 191 -2.17 -9.00 -8.07
N LEU A 192 -2.82 -9.66 -9.02
CA LEU A 192 -2.17 -10.57 -9.97
C LEU A 192 -1.11 -9.85 -10.81
N LYS A 193 -1.35 -8.59 -11.19
CA LYS A 193 -0.38 -7.77 -11.92
C LYS A 193 0.91 -7.58 -11.11
N TYR A 194 0.82 -7.18 -9.83
CA TYR A 194 1.99 -7.04 -8.96
C TYR A 194 2.64 -8.38 -8.66
N PHE A 195 1.85 -9.41 -8.43
CA PHE A 195 2.35 -10.76 -8.16
C PHE A 195 3.16 -11.32 -9.34
N LYS A 196 2.67 -11.18 -10.57
CA LYS A 196 3.40 -11.56 -11.79
C LYS A 196 4.70 -10.80 -11.95
N LYS A 197 4.75 -9.49 -11.63
CA LYS A 197 6.00 -8.72 -11.64
C LYS A 197 7.05 -9.32 -10.70
N PHE A 198 6.67 -9.83 -9.52
CA PHE A 198 7.61 -10.55 -8.64
C PHE A 198 8.17 -11.80 -9.30
N LEU A 199 7.33 -12.58 -9.93
CA LEU A 199 7.73 -13.82 -10.61
C LEU A 199 8.67 -13.52 -11.80
N GLU A 200 8.40 -12.45 -12.55
CA GLU A 200 9.24 -12.00 -13.68
C GLU A 200 10.64 -11.52 -13.23
N LEU A 201 10.80 -11.11 -12.00
CA LEU A 201 12.10 -10.72 -11.44
C LEU A 201 12.98 -11.91 -11.00
N ASN A 202 12.54 -13.14 -11.26
CA ASN A 202 13.21 -14.38 -10.84
C ASN A 202 13.40 -14.49 -9.32
N THR A 203 12.46 -13.94 -8.56
CA THR A 203 12.42 -14.11 -7.11
C THR A 203 11.66 -15.37 -6.75
N LYS A 204 12.14 -16.11 -5.76
CA LYS A 204 11.41 -17.27 -5.25
C LYS A 204 10.18 -16.81 -4.48
N VAL A 205 9.02 -17.34 -4.85
CA VAL A 205 7.74 -17.08 -4.17
C VAL A 205 7.19 -18.39 -3.62
N GLU A 206 6.94 -18.43 -2.32
CA GLU A 206 6.26 -19.51 -1.62
C GLU A 206 4.89 -19.00 -1.19
N LEU A 207 3.83 -19.60 -1.74
CA LEU A 207 2.46 -19.13 -1.59
C LEU A 207 1.58 -20.16 -0.88
N LEU A 208 1.04 -19.78 0.28
CA LEU A 208 0.00 -20.53 1.00
C LEU A 208 -1.37 -19.94 0.70
N ILE A 209 -2.29 -20.79 0.25
CA ILE A 209 -3.70 -20.44 0.05
C ILE A 209 -4.51 -21.06 1.19
N ASP A 210 -5.39 -20.27 1.79
CA ASP A 210 -6.18 -20.67 2.96
C ASP A 210 -7.36 -21.62 2.66
N SER A 211 -7.63 -21.89 1.40
CA SER A 211 -8.73 -22.77 0.97
C SER A 211 -8.48 -23.41 -0.39
N GLU A 212 -9.31 -24.38 -0.75
CA GLU A 212 -9.31 -24.99 -2.08
C GLU A 212 -9.91 -24.09 -3.17
N SER A 213 -10.43 -22.92 -2.82
CA SER A 213 -10.98 -22.00 -3.81
C SER A 213 -9.88 -21.52 -4.76
N ASN A 214 -10.21 -21.53 -6.06
CA ASN A 214 -9.30 -21.05 -7.13
C ASN A 214 -8.03 -21.89 -7.35
N ILE A 215 -8.05 -23.16 -6.96
CA ILE A 215 -6.95 -24.10 -7.19
C ILE A 215 -6.54 -24.17 -8.67
N ASP A 216 -7.48 -24.07 -9.60
CA ASP A 216 -7.17 -24.17 -11.02
C ASP A 216 -6.34 -22.96 -11.50
N ILE A 217 -6.66 -21.75 -11.04
CA ILE A 217 -5.82 -20.57 -11.30
C ILE A 217 -4.42 -20.73 -10.68
N ALA A 218 -4.36 -21.28 -9.47
CA ALA A 218 -3.09 -21.56 -8.80
C ALA A 218 -2.24 -22.57 -9.59
N LYS A 219 -2.84 -23.62 -10.15
CA LYS A 219 -2.16 -24.60 -11.03
C LYS A 219 -1.62 -23.95 -12.29
N ASP A 220 -2.41 -23.10 -12.95
CA ASP A 220 -2.00 -22.39 -14.16
C ASP A 220 -0.80 -21.48 -13.88
N LEU A 221 -0.83 -20.75 -12.76
CA LEU A 221 0.28 -19.91 -12.32
C LEU A 221 1.53 -20.76 -11.99
N GLN A 222 1.38 -21.85 -11.26
CA GLN A 222 2.51 -22.71 -10.94
C GLN A 222 3.10 -23.37 -12.18
N LYS A 223 2.28 -23.76 -13.16
CA LYS A 223 2.74 -24.27 -14.44
C LYS A 223 3.53 -23.23 -15.25
N ALA A 224 3.08 -21.97 -15.22
CA ALA A 224 3.73 -20.88 -15.95
C ALA A 224 5.07 -20.44 -15.31
N TYR A 225 5.20 -20.53 -13.98
CA TYR A 225 6.32 -19.96 -13.22
C TYR A 225 6.99 -20.99 -12.28
N GLY A 226 6.86 -22.29 -12.56
CA GLY A 226 7.22 -23.38 -11.65
C GLY A 226 8.61 -23.32 -11.03
N ASP A 227 9.60 -22.76 -11.74
CA ASP A 227 10.98 -22.62 -11.20
C ASP A 227 11.09 -21.56 -10.10
N HIS A 228 10.12 -20.65 -10.03
CA HIS A 228 10.13 -19.50 -9.12
C HIS A 228 8.93 -19.46 -8.17
N LEU A 229 7.92 -20.30 -8.40
CA LEU A 229 6.68 -20.31 -7.66
C LEU A 229 6.37 -21.70 -7.11
N ASP A 230 6.27 -21.82 -5.79
CA ASP A 230 5.74 -23.02 -5.13
C ASP A 230 4.44 -22.64 -4.41
N ILE A 231 3.36 -23.39 -4.67
CA ILE A 231 2.04 -23.14 -4.08
C ILE A 231 1.59 -24.34 -3.29
N ARG A 232 1.11 -24.08 -2.07
CA ARG A 232 0.41 -25.05 -1.23
C ARG A 232 -0.91 -24.50 -0.74
N TYR A 233 -1.81 -25.37 -0.34
CA TYR A 233 -3.15 -24.97 0.10
C TYR A 233 -3.63 -25.77 1.30
N PHE A 234 -4.60 -25.24 2.01
CA PHE A 234 -5.35 -25.94 3.03
C PHE A 234 -6.69 -26.43 2.45
N SER A 235 -7.09 -27.66 2.80
CA SER A 235 -8.36 -28.23 2.34
C SER A 235 -9.60 -27.66 3.06
N GLU A 236 -9.37 -27.04 4.21
CA GLU A 236 -10.40 -26.38 5.00
C GLU A 236 -9.99 -24.94 5.22
N ASN A 237 -10.95 -24.03 5.35
CA ASN A 237 -10.68 -22.62 5.62
C ASN A 237 -10.12 -22.48 7.05
N THR A 238 -8.80 -22.64 7.17
CA THR A 238 -8.10 -22.70 8.45
C THR A 238 -7.76 -21.34 9.03
N SER A 239 -7.79 -20.27 8.23
CA SER A 239 -7.32 -18.96 8.68
C SER A 239 -7.98 -17.78 7.99
N GLY A 240 -9.24 -17.87 7.65
CA GLY A 240 -9.98 -16.93 6.79
C GLY A 240 -9.81 -15.43 7.03
N THR A 241 -9.15 -15.03 8.11
CA THR A 241 -8.95 -13.63 8.47
C THR A 241 -7.48 -13.18 8.46
N MET A 242 -6.52 -14.10 8.54
CA MET A 242 -5.11 -13.75 8.68
C MET A 242 -4.41 -13.70 7.32
N ARG A 243 -3.58 -12.70 7.13
CA ARG A 243 -2.76 -12.51 5.92
C ARG A 243 -1.33 -12.20 6.34
N ASN A 244 -0.36 -12.89 5.74
CA ASN A 244 1.05 -12.74 6.05
C ASN A 244 1.85 -12.54 4.76
N TYR A 245 2.78 -11.61 4.80
CA TYR A 245 3.72 -11.32 3.72
C TYR A 245 5.10 -11.16 4.33
N VAL A 246 6.06 -11.98 3.92
CA VAL A 246 7.43 -11.91 4.42
C VAL A 246 8.37 -11.73 3.24
N PHE A 247 9.14 -10.65 3.26
CA PHE A 247 10.07 -10.23 2.21
C PHE A 247 11.51 -10.46 2.69
N GLY A 248 12.01 -11.68 2.50
CA GLY A 248 13.33 -12.07 2.97
C GLY A 248 13.51 -11.88 4.46
N LYS A 249 14.56 -11.10 4.83
CA LYS A 249 14.86 -10.73 6.22
C LYS A 249 14.66 -9.23 6.48
N GLU A 250 14.00 -8.51 5.59
CA GLU A 250 13.94 -7.06 5.66
C GLU A 250 12.59 -6.53 6.14
N LEU A 251 11.52 -7.23 5.81
CA LEU A 251 10.16 -6.80 6.16
C LEU A 251 9.25 -8.01 6.30
N ALA A 252 8.41 -8.01 7.30
CA ALA A 252 7.22 -8.84 7.32
C ALA A 252 5.98 -8.00 7.62
N VAL A 253 4.86 -8.36 7.00
CA VAL A 253 3.57 -7.72 7.26
C VAL A 253 2.57 -8.79 7.62
N ASN A 254 1.99 -8.65 8.80
CA ASN A 254 0.88 -9.47 9.25
C ASN A 254 -0.38 -8.60 9.29
N GLY A 255 -1.49 -9.09 8.76
CA GLY A 255 -2.74 -8.38 8.75
C GLY A 255 -3.92 -9.26 9.10
N ILE A 256 -4.87 -8.67 9.84
CA ILE A 256 -6.15 -9.28 10.14
C ILE A 256 -7.23 -8.51 9.40
N LYS A 257 -8.05 -9.25 8.64
CA LYS A 257 -9.24 -8.69 8.01
C LYS A 257 -10.32 -8.52 9.07
N ILE A 258 -10.73 -7.30 9.30
CA ILE A 258 -11.90 -6.99 10.12
C ILE A 258 -13.11 -7.06 9.19
N LEU A 259 -14.08 -7.89 9.54
CA LEU A 259 -15.33 -7.97 8.79
C LEU A 259 -16.01 -6.61 8.80
N ALA A 260 -16.20 -6.06 7.62
CA ALA A 260 -16.92 -4.82 7.44
C ALA A 260 -18.43 -5.08 7.51
N GLU A 261 -19.20 -4.05 7.83
CA GLU A 261 -20.65 -4.08 7.64
C GLU A 261 -21.00 -4.36 6.18
N GLU A 262 -22.13 -5.01 5.95
CA GLU A 262 -22.58 -5.43 4.64
C GLU A 262 -22.57 -4.24 3.65
N GLY A 263 -21.81 -4.36 2.56
CA GLY A 263 -21.67 -3.32 1.53
C GLY A 263 -20.53 -2.32 1.72
N SER A 264 -19.70 -2.45 2.77
CA SER A 264 -18.49 -1.62 2.95
C SER A 264 -17.20 -2.38 2.56
N GLU A 265 -16.17 -1.62 2.15
CA GLU A 265 -14.85 -2.20 1.89
C GLU A 265 -14.25 -2.79 3.17
N PRO A 266 -13.57 -3.95 3.10
CA PRO A 266 -12.98 -4.56 4.27
C PRO A 266 -11.87 -3.67 4.86
N CYS A 267 -11.92 -3.51 6.18
CA CYS A 267 -10.84 -2.86 6.91
C CYS A 267 -9.79 -3.89 7.32
N TYR A 268 -8.53 -3.51 7.26
CA TYR A 268 -7.41 -4.33 7.71
C TYR A 268 -6.66 -3.61 8.83
N VAL A 269 -6.30 -4.36 9.85
CA VAL A 269 -5.30 -3.93 10.82
C VAL A 269 -4.11 -4.84 10.67
N GLY A 270 -2.97 -4.24 10.38
CA GLY A 270 -1.74 -4.97 10.14
C GLY A 270 -0.56 -4.38 10.89
N THR A 271 0.41 -5.22 11.17
CA THR A 271 1.68 -4.80 11.74
C THR A 271 2.78 -5.06 10.74
N ALA A 272 3.59 -4.05 10.47
CA ALA A 272 4.81 -4.16 9.71
C ALA A 272 5.99 -4.36 10.67
N TYR A 273 6.71 -5.45 10.51
CA TYR A 273 7.85 -5.85 11.32
C TYR A 273 9.12 -5.60 10.52
N VAL A 274 10.05 -4.86 11.09
CA VAL A 274 11.38 -4.59 10.53
C VAL A 274 12.50 -5.08 11.42
N ASN A 275 12.18 -5.48 12.66
CA ASN A 275 13.12 -6.15 13.54
C ASN A 275 13.34 -7.58 13.05
N LEU A 276 14.61 -7.99 12.93
CA LEU A 276 14.99 -9.29 12.42
C LEU A 276 14.42 -10.44 13.25
N GLU A 277 14.39 -10.33 14.57
CA GLU A 277 13.86 -11.37 15.47
C GLU A 277 12.36 -11.61 15.21
N ASP A 278 11.58 -10.54 15.05
CA ASP A 278 10.15 -10.67 14.77
C ASP A 278 9.89 -11.23 13.37
N ILE A 279 10.72 -10.87 12.38
CA ILE A 279 10.65 -11.42 11.03
C ILE A 279 10.98 -12.90 11.03
N GLU A 280 11.98 -13.33 11.81
CA GLU A 280 12.36 -14.74 11.95
C GLU A 280 11.24 -15.54 12.60
N ILE A 281 10.55 -15.03 13.63
CA ILE A 281 9.37 -15.65 14.24
C ILE A 281 8.26 -15.85 13.20
N LEU A 282 8.00 -14.86 12.35
CA LEU A 282 6.98 -14.98 11.30
C LEU A 282 7.40 -15.96 10.20
N ASN A 283 8.68 -16.03 9.87
CA ASN A 283 9.21 -17.05 8.97
C ASN A 283 9.03 -18.47 9.54
N GLU A 284 9.35 -18.69 10.80
CA GLU A 284 9.15 -19.98 11.47
C GLU A 284 7.67 -20.40 11.49
N LYS A 285 6.76 -19.45 11.77
CA LYS A 285 5.32 -19.71 11.69
C LYS A 285 4.89 -20.09 10.27
N PHE A 286 5.42 -19.42 9.27
CA PHE A 286 5.15 -19.75 7.87
C PHE A 286 5.63 -21.16 7.53
N GLU A 287 6.87 -21.54 7.91
CA GLU A 287 7.45 -22.87 7.69
C GLU A 287 6.59 -23.99 8.34
N ASN A 288 6.11 -23.75 9.55
CA ASN A 288 5.24 -24.69 10.24
C ASN A 288 3.93 -24.90 9.46
N LEU A 289 3.28 -23.82 9.01
CA LEU A 289 2.08 -23.91 8.19
C LEU A 289 2.37 -24.53 6.82
N TRP A 290 3.51 -24.22 6.22
CA TRP A 290 3.97 -24.78 4.97
C TRP A 290 4.12 -26.30 5.04
N GLY A 291 4.66 -26.79 6.14
CA GLY A 291 4.78 -28.23 6.40
C GLY A 291 3.44 -28.97 6.50
N LEU A 292 2.40 -28.29 6.98
CA LEU A 292 1.05 -28.86 7.15
C LEU A 292 0.19 -28.77 5.88
N ALA A 293 0.52 -27.85 4.97
CA ALA A 293 -0.27 -27.59 3.78
C ALA A 293 -0.06 -28.63 2.69
N LYS A 294 -1.10 -28.91 1.92
CA LYS A 294 -1.08 -29.83 0.78
C LYS A 294 -0.43 -29.18 -0.44
N LYS A 295 0.37 -29.93 -1.17
CA LYS A 295 0.86 -29.52 -2.50
C LYS A 295 -0.31 -29.51 -3.49
N LEU A 296 -0.22 -28.64 -4.49
CA LEU A 296 -1.17 -28.69 -5.60
C LEU A 296 -1.16 -30.09 -6.25
N PRO A 297 -2.32 -30.64 -6.62
CA PRO A 297 -2.38 -31.90 -7.36
C PRO A 297 -1.59 -31.76 -8.67
N ALA A 298 -0.82 -32.78 -9.03
CA ALA A 298 -0.17 -32.85 -10.33
C ALA A 298 -1.23 -32.69 -11.44
N THR A 299 -0.93 -31.85 -12.42
CA THR A 299 -1.73 -31.64 -13.62
C THR A 299 -1.62 -32.85 -14.55
#